data_58c1010575980c36920b87e3571d5ec0
#
_entry.id   58c1010575980c36920b87e3571d5ec0
#
_cell.length_a   1.000
_cell.length_b   1.000
_cell.length_c   1.000
_cell.angle_alpha   90.00
_cell.angle_beta   90.00
_cell.angle_gamma   90.00
#
_symmetry.space_group_name_H-M   'P 1'
#
loop_
_entity.id
_entity.type
_entity.pdbx_description
1 polymer ?
#
loop_
_entity_poly.entity_id
_entity_poly.type
_entity_poly.pdbx_seq_one_letter_code
_entity_poly.pdbx_strand_id
1 'polypeptide(L)'
;MPRNMQLKTAAIEKSSHIEYFNIAVSVDCVIFGYDDKKLKVLLIKSDLEEFEDLNSLLGDLVRPDEDLEDAPYRVLHQRTGLHDVYLEQVQTFGKLGRHPSGRVVTAAYYSLVDIKSHKLQLTANELHWHNVNQIDRLAFDHKLIFDTCLQRLREKILEHPVIFNLLPEKFSLRELQDLYEAILGVELDRRNFRKRITLKNWLVDLNEMEEDVPHRPGKLYKLRTHLKSNGRIVKAKPEKIPL
;
A
#
# COMPACT_ATOMS: atom_id res chain seq x y z
N MET A 1 -53.03 23.39 -8.81
CA MET A 1 -52.51 22.05 -8.45
C MET A 1 -52.49 21.95 -6.95
N PRO A 2 -53.19 21.00 -6.31
CA PRO A 2 -53.28 20.93 -4.86
C PRO A 2 -51.93 20.52 -4.25
N ARG A 3 -51.56 21.21 -3.18
CA ARG A 3 -50.32 21.06 -2.39
C ARG A 3 -50.01 19.61 -1.96
N ASN A 4 -51.03 18.76 -1.87
CA ASN A 4 -50.92 17.32 -1.55
C ASN A 4 -50.33 16.45 -2.65
N MET A 5 -50.39 16.87 -3.91
CA MET A 5 -49.82 16.10 -5.02
C MET A 5 -48.31 16.29 -5.13
N GLN A 6 -47.80 17.51 -4.85
CA GLN A 6 -46.35 17.80 -4.83
C GLN A 6 -45.64 17.10 -3.64
N LEU A 7 -46.29 16.99 -2.47
CA LEU A 7 -45.73 16.27 -1.31
C LEU A 7 -45.68 14.75 -1.54
N LYS A 8 -46.67 14.17 -2.26
CA LYS A 8 -46.66 12.74 -2.61
C LYS A 8 -45.59 12.43 -3.66
N THR A 9 -45.40 13.29 -4.65
CA THR A 9 -44.35 13.12 -5.68
C THR A 9 -42.96 13.21 -5.06
N ALA A 10 -42.70 14.20 -4.19
CA ALA A 10 -41.43 14.33 -3.47
C ALA A 10 -41.18 13.17 -2.48
N ALA A 11 -42.19 12.58 -1.88
CA ALA A 11 -42.07 11.40 -1.01
C ALA A 11 -41.80 10.12 -1.82
N ILE A 12 -42.38 9.97 -3.01
CA ILE A 12 -42.14 8.84 -3.92
C ILE A 12 -40.72 8.92 -4.49
N GLU A 13 -40.25 10.12 -4.90
CA GLU A 13 -38.87 10.31 -5.36
C GLU A 13 -37.83 10.00 -4.24
N LYS A 14 -38.09 10.47 -2.99
CA LYS A 14 -37.25 10.09 -1.85
C LYS A 14 -37.26 8.59 -1.58
N SER A 15 -38.37 7.90 -1.72
CA SER A 15 -38.49 6.45 -1.49
C SER A 15 -37.70 5.64 -2.55
N SER A 16 -37.73 6.08 -3.84
CA SER A 16 -37.01 5.39 -4.91
C SER A 16 -35.48 5.54 -4.82
N HIS A 17 -34.97 6.57 -4.13
CA HIS A 17 -33.52 6.77 -3.94
C HIS A 17 -32.96 5.99 -2.74
N ILE A 18 -33.77 5.54 -1.79
CA ILE A 18 -33.31 4.82 -0.59
C ILE A 18 -32.60 3.51 -0.95
N GLU A 19 -33.04 2.80 -1.98
CA GLU A 19 -32.38 1.57 -2.43
C GLU A 19 -30.93 1.80 -2.90
N TYR A 20 -30.64 2.96 -3.48
CA TYR A 20 -29.29 3.31 -3.94
C TYR A 20 -28.33 3.68 -2.81
N PHE A 21 -28.84 4.05 -1.63
CA PHE A 21 -28.03 4.37 -0.44
C PHE A 21 -27.62 3.14 0.37
N ASN A 22 -28.08 1.94 0.01
CA ASN A 22 -27.75 0.69 0.68
C ASN A 22 -26.46 0.03 0.10
N ILE A 23 -25.52 0.83 -0.40
CA ILE A 23 -24.23 0.37 -0.86
C ILE A 23 -23.21 0.72 0.22
N ALA A 24 -22.61 -0.28 0.83
CA ALA A 24 -21.52 -0.07 1.76
C ALA A 24 -20.24 0.29 1.00
N VAL A 25 -19.47 1.22 1.57
CA VAL A 25 -18.13 1.56 1.10
C VAL A 25 -17.11 1.03 2.10
N SER A 26 -16.06 0.37 1.62
CA SER A 26 -14.96 -0.12 2.43
C SER A 26 -13.62 0.36 1.88
N VAL A 27 -12.58 0.17 2.67
CA VAL A 27 -11.19 0.29 2.24
C VAL A 27 -10.49 -1.04 2.46
N ASP A 28 -9.64 -1.45 1.52
CA ASP A 28 -8.75 -2.59 1.65
C ASP A 28 -7.30 -2.15 1.50
N CYS A 29 -6.46 -2.46 2.48
CA CYS A 29 -5.08 -2.00 2.57
C CYS A 29 -4.10 -3.15 2.34
N VAL A 30 -3.31 -3.07 1.28
CA VAL A 30 -2.19 -3.97 1.01
C VAL A 30 -0.93 -3.36 1.61
N ILE A 31 -0.46 -3.90 2.74
CA ILE A 31 0.71 -3.37 3.44
C ILE A 31 1.94 -4.18 3.02
N PHE A 32 2.77 -3.58 2.18
CA PHE A 32 4.04 -4.17 1.79
C PHE A 32 5.15 -3.82 2.77
N GLY A 33 5.97 -4.79 3.09
CA GLY A 33 7.16 -4.63 3.90
C GLY A 33 8.35 -5.35 3.27
N TYR A 34 9.56 -5.00 3.69
CA TYR A 34 10.77 -5.63 3.19
C TYR A 34 11.64 -6.11 4.34
N ASP A 35 12.03 -7.37 4.29
CA ASP A 35 12.92 -7.98 5.26
C ASP A 35 13.55 -9.25 4.70
N ASP A 36 14.78 -9.55 5.08
CA ASP A 36 15.54 -10.72 4.64
C ASP A 36 15.51 -10.92 3.11
N LYS A 37 15.75 -9.82 2.37
CA LYS A 37 15.74 -9.75 0.90
C LYS A 37 14.44 -10.23 0.24
N LYS A 38 13.34 -10.22 0.95
CA LYS A 38 12.03 -10.63 0.47
C LYS A 38 11.02 -9.50 0.64
N LEU A 39 10.24 -9.27 -0.40
CA LEU A 39 9.03 -8.47 -0.29
C LEU A 39 7.97 -9.30 0.42
N LYS A 40 7.41 -8.73 1.46
CA LYS A 40 6.37 -9.34 2.29
C LYS A 40 5.09 -8.51 2.23
N VAL A 41 3.98 -9.15 2.51
CA VAL A 41 2.67 -8.50 2.70
C VAL A 41 2.14 -8.87 4.09
N LEU A 42 1.56 -7.90 4.78
CA LEU A 42 0.90 -8.13 6.06
C LEU A 42 -0.53 -8.59 5.81
N LEU A 43 -0.88 -9.73 6.35
CA LEU A 43 -2.20 -10.33 6.24
C LEU A 43 -2.76 -10.64 7.61
N ILE A 44 -4.09 -10.66 7.71
CA ILE A 44 -4.84 -11.10 8.88
C ILE A 44 -5.57 -12.40 8.56
N LYS A 45 -5.75 -13.28 9.54
CA LYS A 45 -6.64 -14.42 9.37
C LYS A 45 -8.08 -13.93 9.17
N SER A 46 -8.82 -14.53 8.23
CA SER A 46 -10.22 -14.17 8.00
C SER A 46 -11.07 -14.52 9.21
N ASP A 47 -11.98 -13.62 9.58
CA ASP A 47 -12.94 -13.77 10.69
C ASP A 47 -14.31 -14.33 10.24
N LEU A 48 -14.49 -14.52 8.92
CA LEU A 48 -15.72 -15.12 8.39
C LEU A 48 -15.58 -16.63 8.25
N GLU A 49 -16.57 -17.35 8.79
CA GLU A 49 -16.66 -18.81 8.78
C GLU A 49 -16.44 -19.43 7.37
N GLU A 50 -16.99 -18.78 6.34
CA GLU A 50 -16.83 -19.21 4.94
C GLU A 50 -15.36 -19.17 4.46
N PHE A 51 -14.50 -18.37 5.09
CA PHE A 51 -13.10 -18.13 4.73
C PHE A 51 -12.13 -18.36 5.89
N GLU A 52 -12.52 -19.14 6.91
CA GLU A 52 -11.74 -19.32 8.16
C GLU A 52 -10.33 -19.89 7.94
N ASP A 53 -10.12 -20.65 6.85
CA ASP A 53 -8.81 -21.19 6.47
C ASP A 53 -7.97 -20.24 5.61
N LEU A 54 -8.48 -19.07 5.27
CA LEU A 54 -7.84 -18.11 4.40
C LEU A 54 -7.38 -16.85 5.16
N ASN A 55 -6.31 -16.26 4.64
CA ASN A 55 -5.90 -14.94 5.04
C ASN A 55 -6.67 -13.86 4.24
N SER A 56 -6.76 -12.68 4.83
CA SER A 56 -7.45 -11.51 4.33
C SER A 56 -6.52 -10.30 4.30
N LEU A 57 -6.81 -9.31 3.47
CA LEU A 57 -6.22 -7.98 3.58
C LEU A 57 -6.77 -7.27 4.82
N LEU A 58 -6.05 -6.27 5.29
CA LEU A 58 -6.56 -5.39 6.33
C LEU A 58 -7.55 -4.41 5.72
N GLY A 59 -8.79 -4.45 6.17
CA GLY A 59 -9.85 -3.59 5.65
C GLY A 59 -10.91 -3.31 6.71
N ASP A 60 -11.77 -2.35 6.42
CA ASP A 60 -12.96 -2.03 7.22
C ASP A 60 -13.93 -1.17 6.39
N LEU A 61 -15.15 -1.05 6.85
CA LEU A 61 -16.13 -0.11 6.30
C LEU A 61 -15.69 1.33 6.55
N VAL A 62 -15.98 2.21 5.60
CA VAL A 62 -15.88 3.66 5.80
C VAL A 62 -17.03 4.07 6.72
N ARG A 63 -16.73 4.83 7.78
CA ARG A 63 -17.71 5.28 8.76
C ARG A 63 -18.52 6.47 8.22
N PRO A 64 -19.74 6.68 8.72
CA PRO A 64 -20.56 7.81 8.29
C PRO A 64 -19.98 9.20 8.61
N ASP A 65 -19.05 9.27 9.53
CA ASP A 65 -18.44 10.48 10.09
C ASP A 65 -16.95 10.66 9.72
N GLU A 66 -16.46 9.91 8.71
CA GLU A 66 -15.07 10.03 8.22
C GLU A 66 -15.00 10.19 6.70
N ASP A 67 -13.97 10.87 6.23
CA ASP A 67 -13.67 10.94 4.80
C ASP A 67 -13.02 9.63 4.30
N LEU A 68 -13.23 9.30 3.03
CA LEU A 68 -12.68 8.08 2.41
C LEU A 68 -11.16 7.99 2.54
N GLU A 69 -10.49 9.14 2.46
CA GLU A 69 -9.04 9.26 2.54
C GLU A 69 -8.51 9.01 3.96
N ASP A 70 -9.32 9.19 5.00
CA ASP A 70 -8.94 8.98 6.40
C ASP A 70 -9.14 7.54 6.86
N ALA A 71 -10.12 6.84 6.28
CA ALA A 71 -10.44 5.46 6.62
C ALA A 71 -9.24 4.51 6.58
N PRO A 72 -8.35 4.49 5.54
CA PRO A 72 -7.21 3.59 5.50
C PRO A 72 -6.17 3.90 6.58
N TYR A 73 -5.97 5.18 6.96
CA TYR A 73 -5.08 5.55 8.09
C TYR A 73 -5.64 5.04 9.42
N ARG A 74 -6.95 5.17 9.64
CA ARG A 74 -7.62 4.62 10.82
C ARG A 74 -7.45 3.11 10.89
N VAL A 75 -7.70 2.39 9.79
CA VAL A 75 -7.58 0.92 9.72
C VAL A 75 -6.15 0.49 10.05
N LEU A 76 -5.14 1.10 9.43
CA LEU A 76 -3.76 0.78 9.71
C LEU A 76 -3.41 1.05 11.19
N HIS A 77 -3.75 2.24 11.68
CA HIS A 77 -3.46 2.60 13.06
C HIS A 77 -4.11 1.64 14.06
N GLN A 78 -5.40 1.36 13.91
CA GLN A 78 -6.13 0.49 14.84
C GLN A 78 -5.63 -0.96 14.83
N ARG A 79 -5.23 -1.48 13.66
CA ARG A 79 -4.81 -2.87 13.51
C ARG A 79 -3.33 -3.10 13.79
N THR A 80 -2.49 -2.11 13.53
CA THR A 80 -1.03 -2.28 13.53
C THR A 80 -0.26 -1.27 14.38
N GLY A 81 -0.91 -0.21 14.85
CA GLY A 81 -0.26 0.92 15.52
C GLY A 81 0.57 1.81 14.59
N LEU A 82 0.54 1.58 13.29
CA LEU A 82 1.30 2.38 12.32
C LEU A 82 0.73 3.78 12.20
N HIS A 83 1.63 4.77 12.21
CA HIS A 83 1.37 6.18 11.97
C HIS A 83 2.26 6.68 10.83
N ASP A 84 1.86 7.76 10.18
CA ASP A 84 2.66 8.49 9.19
C ASP A 84 3.27 7.63 8.08
N VAL A 85 2.59 6.56 7.70
CA VAL A 85 3.02 5.67 6.62
C VAL A 85 2.62 6.19 5.25
N TYR A 86 3.37 5.80 4.23
CA TYR A 86 3.00 6.03 2.85
C TYR A 86 1.74 5.24 2.52
N LEU A 87 0.73 5.92 1.98
CA LEU A 87 -0.50 5.33 1.47
C LEU A 87 -0.83 5.90 0.08
N GLU A 88 -1.20 5.03 -0.83
CA GLU A 88 -1.64 5.40 -2.17
C GLU A 88 -2.87 4.59 -2.56
N GLN A 89 -3.92 5.29 -2.98
CA GLN A 89 -5.08 4.67 -3.60
C GLN A 89 -4.72 4.13 -4.98
N VAL A 90 -5.14 2.91 -5.26
CA VAL A 90 -4.84 2.22 -6.52
C VAL A 90 -6.05 2.19 -7.42
N GLN A 91 -7.12 1.56 -6.97
CA GLN A 91 -8.31 1.31 -7.76
C GLN A 91 -9.51 1.05 -6.85
N THR A 92 -10.71 1.25 -7.38
CA THR A 92 -11.97 0.86 -6.72
C THR A 92 -12.47 -0.46 -7.31
N PHE A 93 -12.87 -1.39 -6.44
CA PHE A 93 -13.44 -2.68 -6.80
C PHE A 93 -14.92 -2.72 -6.41
N GLY A 94 -15.77 -2.96 -7.38
CA GLY A 94 -17.23 -2.89 -7.17
C GLY A 94 -18.00 -3.95 -7.94
N LYS A 95 -17.38 -5.13 -8.23
CA LYS A 95 -18.08 -6.24 -8.89
C LYS A 95 -19.25 -6.71 -8.03
N LEU A 96 -20.38 -7.06 -8.65
CA LEU A 96 -21.52 -7.66 -7.95
C LEU A 96 -21.10 -8.99 -7.34
N GLY A 97 -21.55 -9.25 -6.11
CA GLY A 97 -21.27 -10.50 -5.39
C GLY A 97 -19.82 -10.64 -4.92
N ARG A 98 -19.02 -9.54 -4.89
CA ARG A 98 -17.63 -9.59 -4.37
C ARG A 98 -17.56 -9.87 -2.86
N HIS A 99 -18.60 -9.49 -2.12
CA HIS A 99 -18.66 -9.64 -0.67
C HIS A 99 -19.93 -10.41 -0.26
N PRO A 100 -19.84 -11.43 0.64
CA PRO A 100 -20.99 -12.27 0.99
C PRO A 100 -22.07 -11.51 1.73
N SER A 101 -21.74 -10.50 2.55
CA SER A 101 -22.71 -9.75 3.34
C SER A 101 -23.54 -8.75 2.54
N GLY A 102 -23.32 -8.62 1.21
CA GLY A 102 -24.15 -7.75 0.37
C GLY A 102 -23.38 -6.86 -0.60
N ARG A 103 -23.99 -5.74 -0.97
CA ARG A 103 -23.40 -4.79 -1.94
C ARG A 103 -22.32 -3.93 -1.26
N VAL A 104 -21.07 -4.26 -1.53
CA VAL A 104 -19.91 -3.52 -1.02
C VAL A 104 -19.05 -3.05 -2.19
N VAL A 105 -18.62 -1.79 -2.14
CA VAL A 105 -17.62 -1.21 -3.05
C VAL A 105 -16.41 -0.84 -2.20
N THR A 106 -15.22 -1.30 -2.59
CA THR A 106 -13.99 -1.00 -1.84
C THR A 106 -13.03 -0.13 -2.62
N ALA A 107 -12.40 0.81 -1.94
CA ALA A 107 -11.23 1.52 -2.43
C ALA A 107 -9.98 0.80 -1.92
N ALA A 108 -9.16 0.30 -2.86
CA ALA A 108 -7.91 -0.38 -2.52
C ALA A 108 -6.76 0.61 -2.41
N TYR A 109 -5.99 0.47 -1.33
CA TYR A 109 -4.77 1.22 -1.05
C TYR A 109 -3.60 0.29 -0.89
N TYR A 110 -2.38 0.76 -1.20
CA TYR A 110 -1.18 0.10 -0.70
C TYR A 110 -0.36 1.02 0.18
N SER A 111 0.34 0.40 1.12
CA SER A 111 1.28 1.04 2.04
C SER A 111 2.65 0.40 1.92
N LEU A 112 3.71 1.17 2.21
CA LEU A 112 5.10 0.72 2.22
C LEU A 112 5.69 0.97 3.59
N VAL A 113 6.18 -0.09 4.25
CA VAL A 113 6.66 -0.06 5.62
C VAL A 113 8.03 -0.74 5.73
N ASP A 114 9.01 -0.03 6.26
CA ASP A 114 10.26 -0.66 6.68
C ASP A 114 10.00 -1.48 7.96
N ILE A 115 9.99 -2.81 7.82
CA ILE A 115 9.68 -3.75 8.92
C ILE A 115 10.67 -3.60 10.08
N LYS A 116 11.93 -3.29 9.80
CA LYS A 116 12.98 -3.19 10.83
C LYS A 116 12.83 -1.94 11.69
N SER A 117 12.40 -0.83 11.07
CA SER A 117 12.22 0.45 11.76
C SER A 117 10.87 0.58 12.46
N HIS A 118 9.87 -0.20 12.07
CA HIS A 118 8.52 -0.13 12.62
C HIS A 118 8.17 -1.41 13.38
N LYS A 119 8.21 -1.33 14.71
CA LYS A 119 7.65 -2.41 15.55
C LYS A 119 6.13 -2.32 15.47
N LEU A 120 5.53 -3.28 14.77
CA LEU A 120 4.07 -3.38 14.73
C LEU A 120 3.55 -3.70 16.13
N GLN A 121 2.60 -2.91 16.61
CA GLN A 121 1.78 -3.27 17.76
C GLN A 121 0.65 -4.15 17.24
N LEU A 122 0.90 -5.44 17.14
CA LEU A 122 -0.10 -6.40 16.70
C LEU A 122 -1.18 -6.53 17.79
N THR A 123 -2.28 -5.83 17.59
CA THR A 123 -3.44 -5.89 18.51
C THR A 123 -4.19 -7.22 18.41
N ALA A 124 -3.91 -8.02 17.37
CA ALA A 124 -4.43 -9.36 17.20
C ALA A 124 -3.27 -10.33 16.93
N ASN A 125 -3.24 -11.47 17.63
CA ASN A 125 -2.28 -12.57 17.41
C ASN A 125 -2.39 -13.24 16.02
N GLU A 126 -3.15 -12.65 15.11
CA GLU A 126 -3.54 -13.19 13.81
C GLU A 126 -2.91 -12.44 12.63
N LEU A 127 -2.14 -11.37 12.89
CA LEU A 127 -1.44 -10.60 11.86
C LEU A 127 -0.05 -11.18 11.60
N HIS A 128 0.21 -11.58 10.37
CA HIS A 128 1.49 -12.19 9.99
C HIS A 128 2.03 -11.62 8.67
N TRP A 129 3.36 -11.50 8.59
CA TRP A 129 4.07 -11.20 7.36
C TRP A 129 4.21 -12.44 6.49
N HIS A 130 3.71 -12.39 5.27
CA HIS A 130 3.83 -13.46 4.27
C HIS A 130 4.70 -13.00 3.10
N ASN A 131 5.46 -13.94 2.52
CA ASN A 131 6.19 -13.66 1.29
C ASN A 131 5.20 -13.45 0.13
N VAL A 132 5.33 -12.34 -0.61
CA VAL A 132 4.42 -12.03 -1.73
C VAL A 132 4.37 -13.13 -2.79
N ASN A 133 5.47 -13.87 -2.98
CA ASN A 133 5.56 -14.97 -3.94
C ASN A 133 4.87 -16.26 -3.49
N GLN A 134 4.36 -16.30 -2.26
CA GLN A 134 3.68 -17.46 -1.68
C GLN A 134 2.16 -17.23 -1.51
N ILE A 135 1.65 -16.12 -2.03
CA ILE A 135 0.24 -15.77 -1.92
C ILE A 135 -0.53 -16.32 -3.11
N ASP A 136 -1.09 -17.51 -2.96
CA ASP A 136 -1.89 -18.15 -3.99
C ASP A 136 -3.39 -17.81 -3.88
N ARG A 137 -3.92 -17.77 -2.65
CA ARG A 137 -5.33 -17.52 -2.35
C ARG A 137 -5.48 -16.58 -1.16
N LEU A 138 -6.50 -15.75 -1.21
CA LEU A 138 -6.97 -14.90 -0.11
C LEU A 138 -8.50 -15.00 -0.04
N ALA A 139 -9.07 -14.58 1.09
CA ALA A 139 -10.51 -14.45 1.26
C ALA A 139 -11.10 -13.46 0.24
N PHE A 140 -12.34 -13.60 -0.09
CA PHE A 140 -13.08 -12.75 -1.03
C PHE A 140 -12.40 -12.61 -2.40
N ASP A 141 -12.36 -11.38 -2.91
CA ASP A 141 -11.60 -10.96 -4.07
C ASP A 141 -10.24 -10.32 -3.70
N HIS A 142 -9.76 -10.52 -2.47
CA HIS A 142 -8.55 -9.90 -1.95
C HIS A 142 -7.28 -10.31 -2.72
N LYS A 143 -7.26 -11.49 -3.33
CA LYS A 143 -6.16 -11.88 -4.22
C LYS A 143 -6.06 -10.97 -5.44
N LEU A 144 -7.20 -10.60 -6.03
CA LEU A 144 -7.25 -9.67 -7.17
C LEU A 144 -6.78 -8.26 -6.74
N ILE A 145 -7.21 -7.80 -5.56
CA ILE A 145 -6.78 -6.51 -4.99
C ILE A 145 -5.28 -6.51 -4.75
N PHE A 146 -4.76 -7.55 -4.10
CA PHE A 146 -3.33 -7.73 -3.85
C PHE A 146 -2.50 -7.70 -5.14
N ASP A 147 -2.90 -8.48 -6.16
CA ASP A 147 -2.18 -8.54 -7.44
C ASP A 147 -2.18 -7.17 -8.14
N THR A 148 -3.30 -6.46 -8.12
CA THR A 148 -3.42 -5.12 -8.69
C THR A 148 -2.50 -4.11 -7.98
N CYS A 149 -2.44 -4.16 -6.65
CA CYS A 149 -1.56 -3.30 -5.86
C CYS A 149 -0.07 -3.64 -6.08
N LEU A 150 0.29 -4.92 -6.15
CA LEU A 150 1.66 -5.36 -6.45
C LEU A 150 2.10 -4.91 -7.84
N GLN A 151 1.22 -5.05 -8.84
CA GLN A 151 1.49 -4.56 -10.19
C GLN A 151 1.70 -3.05 -10.21
N ARG A 152 0.84 -2.29 -9.52
CA ARG A 152 0.99 -0.83 -9.40
C ARG A 152 2.32 -0.44 -8.73
N LEU A 153 2.72 -1.15 -7.68
CA LEU A 153 4.01 -0.93 -7.02
C LEU A 153 5.18 -1.16 -7.98
N ARG A 154 5.17 -2.28 -8.74
CA ARG A 154 6.19 -2.62 -9.74
C ARG A 154 6.36 -1.54 -10.79
N GLU A 155 5.27 -1.01 -11.32
CA GLU A 155 5.28 0.09 -12.28
C GLU A 155 5.85 1.37 -11.66
N LYS A 156 5.39 1.70 -10.46
CA LYS A 156 5.73 2.97 -9.83
C LYS A 156 7.18 3.10 -9.40
N ILE A 157 7.81 2.03 -8.93
CA ILE A 157 9.22 2.06 -8.50
C ILE A 157 10.18 2.38 -9.64
N LEU A 158 9.79 2.17 -10.89
CA LEU A 158 10.62 2.48 -12.05
C LEU A 158 10.78 3.99 -12.28
N GLU A 159 9.79 4.78 -11.87
CA GLU A 159 9.72 6.23 -12.17
C GLU A 159 9.73 7.11 -10.91
N HIS A 160 9.32 6.57 -9.77
CA HIS A 160 9.13 7.34 -8.54
C HIS A 160 9.96 6.78 -7.37
N PRO A 161 10.44 7.63 -6.46
CA PRO A 161 11.29 7.23 -5.33
C PRO A 161 10.50 6.59 -4.16
N VAL A 162 9.31 6.04 -4.40
CA VAL A 162 8.44 5.48 -3.34
C VAL A 162 9.05 4.26 -2.63
N ILE A 163 9.93 3.53 -3.32
CA ILE A 163 10.64 2.35 -2.82
C ILE A 163 11.45 2.63 -1.54
N PHE A 164 11.91 3.88 -1.36
CA PHE A 164 12.72 4.25 -0.20
C PHE A 164 11.94 4.25 1.13
N ASN A 165 10.60 4.13 1.08
CA ASN A 165 9.79 3.88 2.28
C ASN A 165 9.97 2.46 2.84
N LEU A 166 10.59 1.56 2.09
CA LEU A 166 10.90 0.18 2.48
C LEU A 166 12.36 0.01 2.97
N LEU A 167 13.15 1.07 2.95
CA LEU A 167 14.56 1.06 3.35
C LEU A 167 14.77 1.91 4.60
N PRO A 168 15.81 1.58 5.40
CA PRO A 168 16.27 2.45 6.47
C PRO A 168 16.76 3.80 5.89
N GLU A 169 16.93 4.80 6.74
CA GLU A 169 17.36 6.14 6.31
C GLU A 169 18.70 6.12 5.56
N LYS A 170 19.64 5.28 6.01
CA LYS A 170 20.93 5.02 5.36
C LYS A 170 20.96 3.61 4.81
N PHE A 171 21.35 3.47 3.56
CA PHE A 171 21.41 2.19 2.85
C PHE A 171 22.53 2.16 1.82
N SER A 172 22.96 0.96 1.46
CA SER A 172 23.92 0.74 0.37
C SER A 172 23.20 0.54 -0.98
N LEU A 173 23.92 0.77 -2.10
CA LEU A 173 23.38 0.47 -3.44
C LEU A 173 23.09 -1.03 -3.62
N ARG A 174 23.69 -1.89 -2.83
CA ARG A 174 23.43 -3.32 -2.83
C ARG A 174 22.06 -3.60 -2.22
N GLU A 175 21.78 -3.05 -1.04
CA GLU A 175 20.45 -3.20 -0.39
C GLU A 175 19.35 -2.62 -1.28
N LEU A 176 19.59 -1.48 -1.92
CA LEU A 176 18.64 -0.90 -2.86
C LEU A 176 18.41 -1.81 -4.07
N GLN A 177 19.45 -2.43 -4.63
CA GLN A 177 19.33 -3.39 -5.74
C GLN A 177 18.55 -4.63 -5.30
N ASP A 178 18.91 -5.24 -4.16
CA ASP A 178 18.25 -6.40 -3.58
C ASP A 178 16.73 -6.12 -3.41
N LEU A 179 16.36 -4.91 -2.98
CA LEU A 179 14.97 -4.50 -2.85
C LEU A 179 14.25 -4.36 -4.21
N TYR A 180 14.89 -3.75 -5.22
CA TYR A 180 14.33 -3.70 -6.58
C TYR A 180 14.09 -5.11 -7.13
N GLU A 181 15.04 -6.01 -6.97
CA GLU A 181 14.95 -7.40 -7.40
C GLU A 181 13.82 -8.14 -6.70
N ALA A 182 13.67 -7.93 -5.39
CA ALA A 182 12.58 -8.54 -4.60
C ALA A 182 11.19 -8.08 -5.05
N ILE A 183 11.01 -6.81 -5.43
CA ILE A 183 9.73 -6.27 -5.90
C ILE A 183 9.43 -6.72 -7.33
N LEU A 184 10.43 -6.61 -8.22
CA LEU A 184 10.26 -6.93 -9.65
C LEU A 184 10.20 -8.44 -9.91
N GLY A 185 10.77 -9.25 -9.01
CA GLY A 185 10.87 -10.71 -9.17
C GLY A 185 11.87 -11.13 -10.23
N VAL A 186 12.89 -10.30 -10.52
CA VAL A 186 13.94 -10.54 -11.53
C VAL A 186 15.30 -10.14 -10.99
N GLU A 187 16.34 -10.79 -11.47
CA GLU A 187 17.73 -10.38 -11.21
C GLU A 187 18.11 -9.19 -12.10
N LEU A 188 18.82 -8.23 -11.55
CA LEU A 188 19.26 -7.02 -12.24
C LEU A 188 20.79 -7.01 -12.40
N ASP A 189 21.27 -6.69 -13.61
CA ASP A 189 22.69 -6.48 -13.82
C ASP A 189 23.20 -5.31 -12.96
N ARG A 190 24.17 -5.60 -12.12
CA ARG A 190 24.70 -4.68 -11.10
C ARG A 190 25.24 -3.37 -11.67
N ARG A 191 25.93 -3.44 -12.81
CA ARG A 191 26.53 -2.28 -13.45
C ARG A 191 25.47 -1.36 -14.05
N ASN A 192 24.52 -1.94 -14.77
CA ASN A 192 23.42 -1.21 -15.38
C ASN A 192 22.49 -0.60 -14.32
N PHE A 193 22.17 -1.35 -13.25
CA PHE A 193 21.38 -0.84 -12.14
C PHE A 193 22.02 0.41 -11.52
N ARG A 194 23.32 0.33 -11.14
CA ARG A 194 24.05 1.47 -10.57
C ARG A 194 24.05 2.68 -11.48
N LYS A 195 24.32 2.49 -12.79
CA LYS A 195 24.27 3.56 -13.77
C LYS A 195 22.89 4.23 -13.79
N ARG A 196 21.82 3.44 -13.88
CA ARG A 196 20.44 3.96 -13.93
C ARG A 196 20.04 4.71 -12.67
N ILE A 197 20.31 4.16 -11.49
CA ILE A 197 19.91 4.80 -10.22
C ILE A 197 20.68 6.10 -9.97
N THR A 198 21.95 6.16 -10.36
CA THR A 198 22.76 7.39 -10.26
C THR A 198 22.20 8.50 -11.16
N LEU A 199 21.78 8.17 -12.38
CA LEU A 199 21.17 9.12 -13.31
C LEU A 199 19.87 9.74 -12.80
N LYS A 200 19.12 9.03 -11.93
CA LYS A 200 17.88 9.56 -11.34
C LYS A 200 18.09 10.71 -10.34
N ASN A 201 19.34 10.95 -9.92
CA ASN A 201 19.70 12.01 -8.97
C ASN A 201 18.87 11.99 -7.65
N TRP A 202 18.41 10.82 -7.24
CA TRP A 202 17.62 10.63 -6.01
C TRP A 202 18.49 10.50 -4.77
N LEU A 203 19.77 10.16 -4.93
CA LEU A 203 20.66 9.77 -3.85
C LEU A 203 21.63 10.88 -3.46
N VAL A 204 21.99 10.90 -2.18
CA VAL A 204 23.11 11.66 -1.64
C VAL A 204 24.11 10.66 -1.09
N ASP A 205 25.37 10.71 -1.58
CA ASP A 205 26.50 9.96 -1.02
C ASP A 205 26.84 10.58 0.35
N LEU A 206 26.88 9.76 1.39
CA LEU A 206 27.18 10.21 2.74
C LEU A 206 28.68 10.24 3.02
N ASN A 207 29.53 9.71 2.14
CA ASN A 207 30.94 9.44 2.37
C ASN A 207 31.20 8.54 3.60
N GLU A 208 30.18 7.74 3.96
CA GLU A 208 30.22 6.72 5.00
C GLU A 208 30.27 5.34 4.36
N MET A 209 30.75 4.34 5.09
CA MET A 209 30.80 2.94 4.66
C MET A 209 29.93 2.09 5.58
N GLU A 210 29.44 0.94 5.06
CA GLU A 210 28.81 -0.08 5.90
C GLU A 210 29.79 -0.56 6.96
N GLU A 211 29.32 -0.81 8.18
CA GLU A 211 30.06 -1.38 9.29
C GLU A 211 29.53 -2.78 9.62
N ASP A 212 30.38 -3.63 10.19
CA ASP A 212 30.05 -4.97 10.69
C ASP A 212 29.33 -5.89 9.66
N VAL A 213 29.68 -5.78 8.38
CA VAL A 213 29.12 -6.62 7.33
C VAL A 213 30.08 -7.76 6.94
N PRO A 214 29.58 -8.98 6.63
CA PRO A 214 30.41 -10.14 6.29
C PRO A 214 31.03 -10.10 4.89
N HIS A 215 30.82 -9.03 4.15
CA HIS A 215 31.31 -8.80 2.80
C HIS A 215 32.11 -7.48 2.72
N ARG A 216 32.70 -7.20 1.55
CA ARG A 216 33.36 -5.89 1.33
C ARG A 216 32.35 -4.76 1.58
N PRO A 217 32.62 -3.83 2.52
CA PRO A 217 31.75 -2.72 2.82
C PRO A 217 31.42 -1.87 1.59
N GLY A 218 30.17 -1.49 1.43
CA GLY A 218 29.69 -0.57 0.42
C GLY A 218 29.58 0.85 0.96
N LYS A 219 29.53 1.82 0.07
CA LYS A 219 29.19 3.20 0.44
C LYS A 219 27.74 3.32 0.86
N LEU A 220 27.48 4.17 1.86
CA LEU A 220 26.14 4.51 2.33
C LEU A 220 25.60 5.74 1.62
N TYR A 221 24.31 5.66 1.35
CA TYR A 221 23.53 6.70 0.68
C TYR A 221 22.27 6.98 1.48
N LYS A 222 21.69 8.16 1.24
CA LYS A 222 20.32 8.50 1.69
C LYS A 222 19.52 9.11 0.55
N LEU A 223 18.20 9.08 0.69
CA LEU A 223 17.32 9.79 -0.24
C LEU A 223 17.51 11.30 -0.11
N ARG A 224 17.54 12.01 -1.23
CA ARG A 224 17.66 13.46 -1.28
C ARG A 224 16.44 14.14 -0.62
N THR A 225 16.67 15.08 0.28
CA THR A 225 15.64 15.62 1.19
C THR A 225 14.46 16.30 0.48
N HIS A 226 14.68 16.97 -0.67
CA HIS A 226 13.59 17.61 -1.41
C HIS A 226 12.57 16.62 -2.01
N LEU A 227 12.86 15.32 -1.97
CA LEU A 227 11.95 14.25 -2.38
C LEU A 227 11.07 13.75 -1.22
N LYS A 228 11.29 14.28 -0.01
CA LYS A 228 10.49 13.98 1.19
C LYS A 228 9.66 15.22 1.57
N SER A 229 8.38 15.05 1.88
CA SER A 229 7.54 16.05 2.53
C SER A 229 6.85 15.40 3.72
N ASN A 230 6.93 16.01 4.90
CA ASN A 230 6.33 15.54 6.16
C ASN A 230 6.63 14.06 6.48
N GLY A 231 7.89 13.62 6.28
CA GLY A 231 8.28 12.22 6.47
C GLY A 231 7.82 11.27 5.35
N ARG A 232 7.00 11.72 4.42
CA ARG A 232 6.51 10.95 3.27
C ARG A 232 7.31 11.27 2.01
N ILE A 233 7.57 10.27 1.17
CA ILE A 233 8.19 10.51 -0.13
C ILE A 233 7.12 11.06 -1.07
N VAL A 234 7.28 12.31 -1.48
CA VAL A 234 6.37 13.00 -2.40
C VAL A 234 6.74 12.66 -3.84
N LYS A 235 5.75 12.70 -4.74
CA LYS A 235 5.99 12.67 -6.19
C LYS A 235 7.04 13.73 -6.54
N ALA A 236 8.19 13.31 -7.05
CA ALA A 236 9.13 14.23 -7.68
C ALA A 236 8.34 14.98 -8.77
N LYS A 237 8.26 16.32 -8.67
CA LYS A 237 7.79 17.09 -9.84
C LYS A 237 8.75 16.77 -10.97
N PRO A 238 8.26 16.41 -12.18
CA PRO A 238 9.13 16.26 -13.32
C PRO A 238 9.85 17.61 -13.51
N GLU A 239 11.16 17.64 -13.32
CA GLU A 239 11.96 18.77 -13.78
C GLU A 239 11.70 18.89 -15.28
N LYS A 240 11.18 20.04 -15.71
CA LYS A 240 11.13 20.38 -17.13
C LYS A 240 12.58 20.34 -17.62
N ILE A 241 12.92 19.30 -18.35
CA ILE A 241 14.16 19.27 -19.13
C ILE A 241 13.99 20.42 -20.14
N PRO A 242 14.86 21.43 -20.12
CA PRO A 242 14.83 22.44 -21.20
C PRO A 242 15.10 21.73 -22.53
N LEU A 243 14.26 22.01 -23.51
CA LEU A 243 14.44 21.58 -24.90
C LEU A 243 15.73 22.12 -25.48
#